data_bbabc8276810afc641cdc4c99aa71665
#
_entry.id   bbabc8276810afc641cdc4c99aa71665
#
_cell.length_a   1.000
_cell.length_b   1.000
_cell.length_c   1.000
_cell.angle_alpha   90.00
_cell.angle_beta   90.00
_cell.angle_gamma   90.00
#
_symmetry.space_group_name_H-M   'P 1'
#
loop_
_entity.id
_entity.type
_entity.pdbx_description
1 polymer ?
#
loop_
_entity_poly.entity_id
_entity_poly.type
_entity_poly.pdbx_seq_one_letter_code
_entity_poly.pdbx_strand_id
1 'polypeptide(L)'
;MAHWVWAPDGWLLKLGALDFAGGAVVHLTSGVSALVVALVVGRRRGARQPPHNLTFTLVGAGLLWFGWFGFNAGSALAANELAGVAAANTHLAAAAGAVAWGVVDLVRLKKVTALGAASGLVAGLVGITPAAGFVPPMGALAIGLLAGAACYGGVLLKEHLRYDDALDVVGVHGVGGLLGALLTGVFATVAVNPAGADGLLASGNWALLGKQALSVLAVAAFSALLTFVLLKVVQAVVGLRVDAEAEFEGLDPHVHGERAYHTGMSLGGYGMTPREAPAPKAREESGKKATLGAGPVMEG
;
A
#
# COMPACT_ATOMS: atom_id res chain seq x y z
N MET A 1 2.79 19.17 4.63
CA MET A 1 1.44 18.79 4.19
C MET A 1 0.51 18.55 5.37
N ALA A 2 0.83 17.75 6.38
CA ALA A 2 0.02 17.65 7.61
C ALA A 2 -0.30 19.02 8.22
N HIS A 3 0.68 19.91 8.28
CA HIS A 3 0.48 21.29 8.71
C HIS A 3 -0.58 22.04 7.88
N TRP A 4 -0.62 21.84 6.56
CA TRP A 4 -1.62 22.49 5.71
C TRP A 4 -3.06 22.12 6.06
N VAL A 5 -3.26 20.84 6.48
CA VAL A 5 -4.58 20.25 6.70
C VAL A 5 -5.02 20.34 8.15
N TRP A 6 -4.08 20.30 9.11
CA TRP A 6 -4.43 20.16 10.54
C TRP A 6 -4.00 21.33 11.43
N ALA A 7 -2.98 22.11 11.04
CA ALA A 7 -2.55 23.22 11.87
C ALA A 7 -3.54 24.41 11.76
N PRO A 8 -3.77 25.18 12.85
CA PRO A 8 -4.69 26.32 12.83
C PRO A 8 -4.36 27.39 11.79
N ASP A 9 -3.09 27.51 11.41
CA ASP A 9 -2.61 28.41 10.36
C ASP A 9 -2.48 27.73 8.98
N GLY A 10 -2.76 26.42 8.88
CA GLY A 10 -2.75 25.66 7.65
C GLY A 10 -3.78 26.15 6.63
N TRP A 11 -3.35 26.35 5.39
CA TRP A 11 -4.19 26.98 4.37
C TRP A 11 -5.38 26.09 3.93
N LEU A 12 -5.23 24.74 3.95
CA LEU A 12 -6.33 23.82 3.64
C LEU A 12 -7.35 23.77 4.78
N LEU A 13 -6.90 23.85 6.05
CA LEU A 13 -7.79 23.99 7.20
C LEU A 13 -8.56 25.31 7.13
N LYS A 14 -7.88 26.42 6.84
CA LYS A 14 -8.52 27.73 6.68
C LYS A 14 -9.49 27.78 5.49
N LEU A 15 -9.23 27.01 4.45
CA LEU A 15 -10.16 26.82 3.33
C LEU A 15 -11.44 26.10 3.79
N GLY A 16 -11.35 25.30 4.87
CA GLY A 16 -12.43 24.49 5.42
C GLY A 16 -12.49 23.07 4.81
N ALA A 17 -11.38 22.55 4.35
CA ALA A 17 -11.27 21.13 4.02
C ALA A 17 -11.28 20.30 5.31
N LEU A 18 -11.94 19.14 5.27
CA LEU A 18 -12.07 18.23 6.40
C LEU A 18 -11.24 16.96 6.17
N ASP A 19 -10.40 16.61 7.14
CA ASP A 19 -9.66 15.35 7.17
C ASP A 19 -9.45 14.94 8.63
N PHE A 20 -10.34 14.07 9.14
CA PHE A 20 -10.39 13.77 10.57
C PHE A 20 -9.12 13.10 11.09
N ALA A 21 -8.66 12.07 10.36
CA ALA A 21 -7.53 11.28 10.81
C ALA A 21 -6.47 11.00 9.71
N GLY A 22 -6.62 11.53 8.49
CA GLY A 22 -5.56 11.45 7.49
C GLY A 22 -5.94 10.73 6.20
N GLY A 23 -7.18 10.85 5.74
CA GLY A 23 -7.57 10.32 4.43
C GLY A 23 -6.76 10.92 3.29
N ALA A 24 -6.56 12.24 3.30
CA ALA A 24 -5.67 12.91 2.37
C ALA A 24 -4.21 12.87 2.86
N VAL A 25 -3.97 13.27 4.12
CA VAL A 25 -2.61 13.44 4.67
C VAL A 25 -1.83 12.11 4.73
N VAL A 26 -2.48 11.00 5.02
CA VAL A 26 -1.82 9.69 5.19
C VAL A 26 -2.09 8.78 4.01
N HIS A 27 -3.37 8.46 3.75
CA HIS A 27 -3.71 7.42 2.79
C HIS A 27 -3.52 7.83 1.34
N LEU A 28 -4.06 8.98 0.93
CA LEU A 28 -3.84 9.48 -0.42
C LEU A 28 -2.35 9.72 -0.70
N THR A 29 -1.63 10.29 0.28
CA THR A 29 -0.18 10.49 0.18
C THR A 29 0.55 9.19 -0.04
N SER A 30 0.25 8.15 0.77
CA SER A 30 0.92 6.86 0.63
C SER A 30 0.62 6.22 -0.72
N GLY A 31 -0.65 6.26 -1.17
CA GLY A 31 -1.06 5.71 -2.46
C GLY A 31 -0.40 6.41 -3.66
N VAL A 32 -0.35 7.75 -3.65
CA VAL A 32 0.32 8.55 -4.69
C VAL A 32 1.83 8.31 -4.67
N SER A 33 2.43 8.31 -3.49
CA SER A 33 3.87 8.02 -3.35
C SER A 33 4.20 6.61 -3.84
N ALA A 34 3.39 5.61 -3.49
CA ALA A 34 3.56 4.24 -3.97
C ALA A 34 3.46 4.14 -5.50
N LEU A 35 2.53 4.87 -6.12
CA LEU A 35 2.42 4.93 -7.58
C LEU A 35 3.70 5.51 -8.21
N VAL A 36 4.20 6.62 -7.69
CA VAL A 36 5.44 7.24 -8.19
C VAL A 36 6.63 6.29 -8.01
N VAL A 37 6.74 5.62 -6.85
CA VAL A 37 7.79 4.61 -6.59
C VAL A 37 7.68 3.47 -7.59
N ALA A 38 6.49 2.89 -7.79
CA ALA A 38 6.25 1.79 -8.70
C ALA A 38 6.63 2.14 -10.16
N LEU A 39 6.33 3.38 -10.59
CA LEU A 39 6.66 3.86 -11.93
C LEU A 39 8.16 4.13 -12.11
N VAL A 40 8.82 4.70 -11.10
CA VAL A 40 10.26 5.09 -11.19
C VAL A 40 11.16 3.87 -11.02
N VAL A 41 10.88 2.98 -10.07
CA VAL A 41 11.64 1.74 -9.83
C VAL A 41 11.38 0.72 -10.93
N GLY A 42 10.19 0.73 -11.51
CA GLY A 42 9.77 -0.20 -12.55
C GLY A 42 9.38 -1.58 -12.03
N ARG A 43 9.03 -2.48 -12.95
CA ARG A 43 8.52 -3.82 -12.61
C ARG A 43 9.63 -4.73 -12.11
N ARG A 44 9.29 -5.65 -11.19
CA ARG A 44 10.20 -6.73 -10.76
C ARG A 44 10.55 -7.62 -11.95
N ARG A 45 11.75 -8.21 -11.91
CA ARG A 45 12.31 -9.03 -13.00
C ARG A 45 11.76 -10.45 -13.02
N GLY A 46 11.37 -10.97 -11.86
CA GLY A 46 10.82 -12.32 -11.70
C GLY A 46 9.30 -12.40 -11.89
N ALA A 47 8.77 -13.63 -11.87
CA ALA A 47 7.33 -13.85 -11.85
C ALA A 47 6.70 -13.28 -10.56
N ARG A 48 5.43 -12.89 -10.64
CA ARG A 48 4.66 -12.51 -9.45
C ARG A 48 4.62 -13.69 -8.49
N GLN A 49 5.05 -13.45 -7.26
CA GLN A 49 4.98 -14.44 -6.20
C GLN A 49 3.59 -14.40 -5.55
N PRO A 50 3.06 -15.55 -5.11
CA PRO A 50 1.87 -15.56 -4.28
C PRO A 50 2.13 -14.84 -2.95
N PRO A 51 1.07 -14.46 -2.19
CA PRO A 51 1.24 -13.91 -0.85
C PRO A 51 2.09 -14.84 0.02
N HIS A 52 3.07 -14.26 0.71
CA HIS A 52 4.05 -15.01 1.49
C HIS A 52 3.42 -15.91 2.56
N ASN A 53 2.46 -15.36 3.33
CA ASN A 53 1.79 -16.09 4.40
C ASN A 53 0.41 -15.52 4.67
N LEU A 54 -0.64 -16.23 4.25
CA LEU A 54 -2.03 -15.79 4.41
C LEU A 54 -2.43 -15.67 5.88
N THR A 55 -2.00 -16.60 6.74
CA THR A 55 -2.31 -16.57 8.17
C THR A 55 -1.76 -15.31 8.82
N PHE A 56 -0.49 -14.96 8.56
CA PHE A 56 0.09 -13.72 9.07
C PHE A 56 -0.54 -12.48 8.48
N THR A 57 -1.00 -12.52 7.24
CA THR A 57 -1.76 -11.42 6.64
C THR A 57 -3.06 -11.18 7.40
N LEU A 58 -3.79 -12.23 7.76
CA LEU A 58 -5.04 -12.11 8.55
C LEU A 58 -4.79 -11.62 9.96
N VAL A 59 -3.74 -12.12 10.64
CA VAL A 59 -3.32 -11.61 11.96
C VAL A 59 -2.96 -10.13 11.86
N GLY A 60 -2.15 -9.76 10.85
CA GLY A 60 -1.77 -8.36 10.61
C GLY A 60 -2.98 -7.46 10.34
N ALA A 61 -3.95 -7.91 9.54
CA ALA A 61 -5.19 -7.17 9.29
C ALA A 61 -6.02 -6.98 10.57
N GLY A 62 -6.10 -8.01 11.42
CA GLY A 62 -6.76 -7.91 12.74
C GLY A 62 -6.07 -6.92 13.67
N LEU A 63 -4.74 -6.95 13.75
CA LEU A 63 -3.95 -5.98 14.53
C LEU A 63 -4.09 -4.55 13.98
N LEU A 64 -4.12 -4.37 12.67
CA LEU A 64 -4.40 -3.08 12.04
C LEU A 64 -5.81 -2.59 12.40
N TRP A 65 -6.81 -3.46 12.35
CA TRP A 65 -8.18 -3.09 12.75
C TRP A 65 -8.24 -2.61 14.20
N PHE A 66 -7.62 -3.36 15.10
CA PHE A 66 -7.50 -2.95 16.50
C PHE A 66 -6.77 -1.60 16.64
N GLY A 67 -5.62 -1.43 15.98
CA GLY A 67 -4.85 -0.19 16.00
C GLY A 67 -5.60 1.00 15.41
N TRP A 68 -6.54 0.74 14.48
CA TRP A 68 -7.31 1.81 13.83
C TRP A 68 -8.34 2.48 14.73
N PHE A 69 -8.75 1.85 15.82
CA PHE A 69 -9.49 2.53 16.87
C PHE A 69 -8.65 3.66 17.48
N GLY A 70 -7.37 3.40 17.77
CA GLY A 70 -6.42 4.44 18.17
C GLY A 70 -6.20 5.48 17.07
N PHE A 71 -6.06 5.03 15.83
CA PHE A 71 -5.84 5.91 14.69
C PHE A 71 -7.00 6.89 14.49
N ASN A 72 -8.24 6.43 14.39
CA ASN A 72 -9.39 7.27 14.11
C ASN A 72 -10.01 7.85 15.39
N ALA A 73 -10.34 7.06 16.41
CA ALA A 73 -10.94 7.59 17.62
C ALA A 73 -9.94 8.44 18.42
N GLY A 74 -8.65 8.09 18.41
CA GLY A 74 -7.59 8.90 19.01
C GLY A 74 -7.43 10.27 18.36
N SER A 75 -7.81 10.43 17.08
CA SER A 75 -7.80 11.72 16.38
C SER A 75 -8.85 12.72 16.91
N ALA A 76 -9.78 12.30 17.78
CA ALA A 76 -10.60 13.22 18.56
C ALA A 76 -9.80 14.00 19.61
N LEU A 77 -8.56 13.58 19.92
CA LEU A 77 -7.62 14.19 20.88
C LEU A 77 -8.17 14.29 22.32
N ALA A 78 -9.26 13.59 22.62
CA ALA A 78 -9.90 13.54 23.92
C ALA A 78 -10.78 12.27 24.04
N ALA A 79 -10.96 11.76 25.25
CA ALA A 79 -11.93 10.71 25.56
C ALA A 79 -13.34 11.33 25.72
N ASN A 80 -14.00 11.57 24.60
CA ASN A 80 -15.29 12.24 24.54
C ASN A 80 -16.26 11.52 23.57
N GLU A 81 -17.46 12.07 23.39
CA GLU A 81 -18.49 11.52 22.49
C GLU A 81 -17.97 11.38 21.04
N LEU A 82 -17.18 12.35 20.58
CA LEU A 82 -16.63 12.32 19.23
C LEU A 82 -15.68 11.13 19.02
N ALA A 83 -14.87 10.79 20.03
CA ALA A 83 -14.04 9.59 20.01
C ALA A 83 -14.89 8.30 19.92
N GLY A 84 -16.02 8.26 20.65
CA GLY A 84 -16.99 7.16 20.58
C GLY A 84 -17.63 7.02 19.21
N VAL A 85 -18.06 8.12 18.61
CA VAL A 85 -18.59 8.16 17.24
C VAL A 85 -17.54 7.69 16.22
N ALA A 86 -16.33 8.22 16.30
CA ALA A 86 -15.25 7.83 15.40
C ALA A 86 -14.89 6.35 15.53
N ALA A 87 -14.90 5.78 16.74
CA ALA A 87 -14.70 4.35 16.96
C ALA A 87 -15.80 3.50 16.31
N ALA A 88 -17.07 3.86 16.55
CA ALA A 88 -18.23 3.16 15.97
C ALA A 88 -18.19 3.21 14.43
N ASN A 89 -17.98 4.39 13.84
CA ASN A 89 -17.89 4.60 12.41
C ASN A 89 -16.74 3.81 11.78
N THR A 90 -15.59 3.75 12.45
CA THR A 90 -14.42 2.96 12.01
C THR A 90 -14.77 1.48 11.93
N HIS A 91 -15.43 0.93 12.96
CA HIS A 91 -15.85 -0.46 12.97
C HIS A 91 -16.87 -0.77 11.87
N LEU A 92 -17.91 0.05 11.75
CA LEU A 92 -18.96 -0.11 10.75
C LEU A 92 -18.42 -0.09 9.32
N ALA A 93 -17.55 0.87 9.01
CA ALA A 93 -16.98 0.99 7.68
C ALA A 93 -16.01 -0.16 7.36
N ALA A 94 -15.21 -0.62 8.34
CA ALA A 94 -14.33 -1.78 8.17
C ALA A 94 -15.14 -3.04 7.82
N ALA A 95 -16.20 -3.32 8.59
CA ALA A 95 -17.09 -4.45 8.35
C ALA A 95 -17.81 -4.33 6.99
N ALA A 96 -18.32 -3.14 6.66
CA ALA A 96 -18.99 -2.87 5.38
C ALA A 96 -18.03 -3.05 4.19
N GLY A 97 -16.79 -2.59 4.31
CA GLY A 97 -15.76 -2.77 3.28
C GLY A 97 -15.41 -4.23 3.04
N ALA A 98 -15.26 -5.03 4.11
CA ALA A 98 -15.03 -6.47 4.00
C ALA A 98 -16.20 -7.18 3.30
N VAL A 99 -17.45 -6.82 3.64
CA VAL A 99 -18.66 -7.37 2.99
C VAL A 99 -18.70 -6.98 1.51
N ALA A 100 -18.47 -5.71 1.18
CA ALA A 100 -18.48 -5.24 -0.20
C ALA A 100 -17.44 -5.95 -1.07
N TRP A 101 -16.21 -6.07 -0.57
CA TRP A 101 -15.15 -6.83 -1.26
C TRP A 101 -15.52 -8.29 -1.45
N GLY A 102 -16.03 -8.95 -0.38
CA GLY A 102 -16.48 -10.33 -0.44
C GLY A 102 -17.62 -10.56 -1.44
N VAL A 103 -18.55 -9.61 -1.58
CA VAL A 103 -19.59 -9.67 -2.62
C VAL A 103 -18.98 -9.60 -4.02
N VAL A 104 -18.01 -8.72 -4.25
CA VAL A 104 -17.32 -8.63 -5.55
C VAL A 104 -16.55 -9.92 -5.83
N ASP A 105 -15.83 -10.48 -4.83
CA ASP A 105 -15.18 -11.81 -4.95
C ASP A 105 -16.19 -12.90 -5.33
N LEU A 106 -17.34 -12.94 -4.65
CA LEU A 106 -18.38 -13.94 -4.92
C LEU A 106 -18.91 -13.84 -6.35
N VAL A 107 -19.12 -12.64 -6.85
CA VAL A 107 -19.59 -12.41 -8.21
C VAL A 107 -18.53 -12.82 -9.25
N ARG A 108 -17.27 -12.43 -9.03
CA ARG A 108 -16.19 -12.64 -9.99
C ARG A 108 -15.49 -13.99 -9.90
N LEU A 109 -15.19 -14.41 -8.67
CA LEU A 109 -14.40 -15.62 -8.40
C LEU A 109 -15.27 -16.81 -7.99
N LYS A 110 -16.58 -16.58 -7.77
CA LYS A 110 -17.53 -17.57 -7.23
C LYS A 110 -17.17 -18.08 -5.82
N LYS A 111 -16.30 -17.37 -5.13
CA LYS A 111 -15.81 -17.68 -3.78
C LYS A 111 -15.46 -16.38 -3.07
N VAL A 112 -15.77 -16.28 -1.78
CA VAL A 112 -15.23 -15.24 -0.92
C VAL A 112 -13.81 -15.68 -0.48
N THR A 113 -12.82 -14.82 -0.65
CA THR A 113 -11.45 -15.11 -0.27
C THR A 113 -11.10 -14.48 1.08
N ALA A 114 -10.29 -15.15 1.89
CA ALA A 114 -9.84 -14.60 3.17
C ALA A 114 -8.94 -13.38 2.96
N LEU A 115 -8.07 -13.41 1.94
CA LEU A 115 -7.25 -12.27 1.56
C LEU A 115 -8.10 -11.09 1.10
N GLY A 116 -9.16 -11.35 0.30
CA GLY A 116 -10.11 -10.34 -0.14
C GLY A 116 -10.88 -9.71 1.02
N ALA A 117 -11.33 -10.52 1.98
CA ALA A 117 -11.99 -10.02 3.20
C ALA A 117 -11.06 -9.10 4.00
N ALA A 118 -9.78 -9.47 4.17
CA ALA A 118 -8.77 -8.62 4.82
C ALA A 118 -8.52 -7.31 4.04
N SER A 119 -8.41 -7.39 2.72
CA SER A 119 -8.23 -6.22 1.86
C SER A 119 -9.44 -5.28 1.90
N GLY A 120 -10.64 -5.83 1.86
CA GLY A 120 -11.88 -5.06 1.97
C GLY A 120 -12.07 -4.40 3.33
N LEU A 121 -11.69 -5.10 4.40
CA LEU A 121 -11.64 -4.55 5.76
C LEU A 121 -10.74 -3.30 5.79
N VAL A 122 -9.52 -3.42 5.29
CA VAL A 122 -8.57 -2.28 5.25
C VAL A 122 -9.08 -1.17 4.32
N ALA A 123 -9.70 -1.52 3.18
CA ALA A 123 -10.31 -0.52 2.29
C ALA A 123 -11.41 0.30 3.00
N GLY A 124 -12.25 -0.36 3.81
CA GLY A 124 -13.25 0.33 4.64
C GLY A 124 -12.63 1.23 5.69
N LEU A 125 -11.56 0.76 6.37
CA LEU A 125 -10.80 1.55 7.34
C LEU A 125 -10.17 2.81 6.69
N VAL A 126 -9.56 2.65 5.53
CA VAL A 126 -8.98 3.75 4.75
C VAL A 126 -10.04 4.76 4.33
N GLY A 127 -11.15 4.26 3.77
CA GLY A 127 -12.23 5.11 3.26
C GLY A 127 -12.90 5.96 4.35
N ILE A 128 -13.06 5.42 5.55
CA ILE A 128 -13.69 6.15 6.66
C ILE A 128 -12.75 7.12 7.36
N THR A 129 -11.44 6.95 7.24
CA THR A 129 -10.44 7.73 7.98
C THR A 129 -10.64 9.24 7.91
N PRO A 130 -10.89 9.89 6.75
CA PRO A 130 -11.12 11.32 6.70
C PRO A 130 -12.48 11.75 7.28
N ALA A 131 -13.43 10.83 7.36
CA ALA A 131 -14.83 11.07 7.68
C ALA A 131 -15.23 10.62 9.09
N ALA A 132 -14.40 9.83 9.78
CA ALA A 132 -14.78 9.07 10.97
C ALA A 132 -15.46 9.91 12.07
N GLY A 133 -15.02 11.14 12.28
CA GLY A 133 -15.60 12.08 13.25
C GLY A 133 -16.51 13.14 12.64
N PHE A 134 -16.96 13.01 11.38
CA PHE A 134 -17.80 14.00 10.70
C PHE A 134 -19.11 13.43 10.14
N VAL A 135 -19.24 12.11 10.05
CA VAL A 135 -20.39 11.48 9.40
C VAL A 135 -21.24 10.67 10.39
N PRO A 136 -22.57 10.55 10.16
CA PRO A 136 -23.40 9.66 10.94
C PRO A 136 -23.09 8.18 10.60
N PRO A 137 -23.51 7.20 11.45
CA PRO A 137 -23.24 5.77 11.23
C PRO A 137 -23.68 5.23 9.87
N MET A 138 -24.80 5.70 9.33
CA MET A 138 -25.27 5.31 7.99
C MET A 138 -24.33 5.82 6.89
N GLY A 139 -23.75 7.02 7.07
CA GLY A 139 -22.71 7.54 6.19
C GLY A 139 -21.45 6.68 6.25
N ALA A 140 -21.05 6.23 7.44
CA ALA A 140 -19.92 5.33 7.60
C ALA A 140 -20.12 3.98 6.91
N LEU A 141 -21.30 3.37 7.02
CA LEU A 141 -21.65 2.16 6.27
C LEU A 141 -21.57 2.38 4.75
N ALA A 142 -22.14 3.47 4.26
CA ALA A 142 -22.08 3.81 2.83
C ALA A 142 -20.64 4.01 2.33
N ILE A 143 -19.82 4.74 3.10
CA ILE A 143 -18.40 4.93 2.79
C ILE A 143 -17.67 3.58 2.76
N GLY A 144 -17.88 2.72 3.75
CA GLY A 144 -17.24 1.40 3.80
C GLY A 144 -17.59 0.53 2.60
N LEU A 145 -18.89 0.45 2.22
CA LEU A 145 -19.35 -0.31 1.04
C LEU A 145 -18.73 0.23 -0.25
N LEU A 146 -18.76 1.55 -0.44
CA LEU A 146 -18.20 2.20 -1.62
C LEU A 146 -16.68 2.02 -1.69
N ALA A 147 -15.98 2.17 -0.56
CA ALA A 147 -14.53 1.99 -0.49
C ALA A 147 -14.14 0.53 -0.80
N GLY A 148 -14.82 -0.47 -0.22
CA GLY A 148 -14.56 -1.88 -0.51
C GLY A 148 -14.68 -2.21 -2.00
N ALA A 149 -15.73 -1.74 -2.66
CA ALA A 149 -15.96 -1.96 -4.08
C ALA A 149 -14.97 -1.19 -4.97
N ALA A 150 -14.74 0.10 -4.67
CA ALA A 150 -13.87 0.95 -5.48
C ALA A 150 -12.39 0.52 -5.36
N CYS A 151 -11.92 0.18 -4.16
CA CYS A 151 -10.55 -0.30 -3.94
C CYS A 151 -10.32 -1.64 -4.63
N TYR A 152 -11.31 -2.53 -4.65
CA TYR A 152 -11.25 -3.75 -5.47
C TYR A 152 -10.98 -3.40 -6.95
N GLY A 153 -11.75 -2.46 -7.51
CA GLY A 153 -11.51 -1.94 -8.85
C GLY A 153 -10.11 -1.34 -9.03
N GLY A 154 -9.64 -0.58 -8.04
CA GLY A 154 -8.30 0.00 -8.01
C GLY A 154 -7.19 -1.05 -8.04
N VAL A 155 -7.35 -2.15 -7.32
CA VAL A 155 -6.41 -3.29 -7.36
C VAL A 155 -6.37 -3.95 -8.74
N LEU A 156 -7.51 -4.10 -9.39
CA LEU A 156 -7.56 -4.63 -10.75
C LEU A 156 -6.94 -3.68 -11.78
N LEU A 157 -7.07 -2.38 -11.57
CA LEU A 157 -6.54 -1.38 -12.49
C LEU A 157 -5.03 -1.45 -12.66
N LYS A 158 -4.28 -1.89 -11.62
CA LYS A 158 -2.82 -2.07 -11.73
C LYS A 158 -2.42 -3.07 -12.83
N GLU A 159 -3.23 -4.11 -13.03
CA GLU A 159 -2.97 -5.11 -14.07
C GLU A 159 -3.17 -4.52 -15.47
N HIS A 160 -4.19 -3.70 -15.62
CA HIS A 160 -4.52 -3.01 -16.86
C HIS A 160 -3.46 -1.95 -17.22
N LEU A 161 -3.07 -1.15 -16.23
CA LEU A 161 -2.06 -0.10 -16.36
C LEU A 161 -0.62 -0.62 -16.30
N ARG A 162 -0.43 -1.90 -15.96
CA ARG A 162 0.85 -2.61 -15.98
C ARG A 162 1.94 -2.00 -15.08
N TYR A 163 1.58 -1.38 -13.97
CA TYR A 163 2.55 -1.02 -12.92
C TYR A 163 2.65 -2.12 -11.86
N ASP A 164 3.78 -2.17 -11.14
CA ASP A 164 4.05 -3.23 -10.17
C ASP A 164 3.92 -2.71 -8.74
N ASP A 165 2.72 -2.84 -8.20
CA ASP A 165 2.38 -2.54 -6.80
C ASP A 165 2.15 -3.86 -6.07
N ALA A 166 3.16 -4.34 -5.36
CA ALA A 166 3.17 -5.67 -4.74
C ALA A 166 2.15 -5.81 -3.61
N LEU A 167 1.86 -4.73 -2.90
CA LEU A 167 1.04 -4.72 -1.69
C LEU A 167 -0.31 -4.00 -1.88
N ASP A 168 -0.68 -3.70 -3.12
CA ASP A 168 -1.95 -3.03 -3.47
C ASP A 168 -2.15 -1.65 -2.83
N VAL A 169 -1.04 -0.96 -2.52
CA VAL A 169 -1.06 0.34 -1.82
C VAL A 169 -1.81 1.40 -2.63
N VAL A 170 -1.59 1.45 -3.94
CA VAL A 170 -2.28 2.39 -4.82
C VAL A 170 -3.79 2.10 -4.84
N GLY A 171 -4.16 0.83 -4.99
CA GLY A 171 -5.56 0.40 -5.06
C GLY A 171 -6.32 0.60 -3.75
N VAL A 172 -5.69 0.33 -2.60
CA VAL A 172 -6.36 0.41 -1.30
C VAL A 172 -6.20 1.81 -0.69
N HIS A 173 -4.97 2.32 -0.56
CA HIS A 173 -4.74 3.61 0.10
C HIS A 173 -4.94 4.81 -0.84
N GLY A 174 -4.49 4.72 -2.09
CA GLY A 174 -4.66 5.79 -3.07
C GLY A 174 -6.13 6.00 -3.42
N VAL A 175 -6.80 4.94 -3.90
CA VAL A 175 -8.23 5.01 -4.27
C VAL A 175 -9.11 5.20 -3.04
N GLY A 176 -8.86 4.46 -1.95
CA GLY A 176 -9.64 4.58 -0.72
C GLY A 176 -9.51 5.95 -0.06
N GLY A 177 -8.29 6.52 0.02
CA GLY A 177 -8.05 7.84 0.58
C GLY A 177 -8.68 8.97 -0.27
N LEU A 178 -8.54 8.88 -1.60
CA LEU A 178 -9.20 9.77 -2.55
C LEU A 178 -10.72 9.75 -2.38
N LEU A 179 -11.30 8.55 -2.44
CA LEU A 179 -12.75 8.36 -2.35
C LEU A 179 -13.27 8.80 -0.99
N GLY A 180 -12.61 8.38 0.11
CA GLY A 180 -13.00 8.75 1.47
C GLY A 180 -13.00 10.26 1.69
N ALA A 181 -11.95 10.97 1.22
CA ALA A 181 -11.88 12.42 1.32
C ALA A 181 -13.03 13.11 0.55
N LEU A 182 -13.37 12.64 -0.65
CA LEU A 182 -14.51 13.17 -1.41
C LEU A 182 -15.84 12.84 -0.75
N LEU A 183 -16.01 11.61 -0.24
CA LEU A 183 -17.25 11.18 0.44
C LEU A 183 -17.43 11.89 1.79
N THR A 184 -16.36 12.37 2.44
CA THR A 184 -16.48 13.30 3.57
C THR A 184 -17.20 14.56 3.14
N GLY A 185 -16.89 15.13 1.96
CA GLY A 185 -17.60 16.26 1.37
C GLY A 185 -19.07 15.98 1.04
N VAL A 186 -19.46 14.72 0.94
CA VAL A 186 -20.87 14.31 0.68
C VAL A 186 -21.63 14.09 1.98
N PHE A 187 -21.07 13.34 2.94
CA PHE A 187 -21.78 12.80 4.11
C PHE A 187 -21.55 13.56 5.41
N ALA A 188 -20.59 14.49 5.48
CA ALA A 188 -20.29 15.24 6.71
C ALA A 188 -21.50 16.05 7.19
N THR A 189 -21.63 16.18 8.51
CA THR A 189 -22.64 17.04 9.11
C THR A 189 -22.20 17.63 10.44
N VAL A 190 -22.55 18.90 10.66
CA VAL A 190 -22.32 19.60 11.93
C VAL A 190 -23.11 18.99 13.10
N ALA A 191 -24.13 18.21 12.83
CA ALA A 191 -24.86 17.46 13.85
C ALA A 191 -24.00 16.37 14.52
N VAL A 192 -22.97 15.84 13.83
CA VAL A 192 -21.98 14.89 14.37
C VAL A 192 -20.80 15.64 14.96
N ASN A 193 -20.27 16.63 14.26
CA ASN A 193 -19.13 17.41 14.71
C ASN A 193 -19.32 18.90 14.37
N PRO A 194 -19.66 19.73 15.37
CA PRO A 194 -19.85 21.17 15.15
C PRO A 194 -18.60 21.92 14.65
N ALA A 195 -17.40 21.34 14.82
CA ALA A 195 -16.17 21.91 14.28
C ALA A 195 -15.98 21.63 12.78
N GLY A 196 -16.85 20.80 12.18
CA GLY A 196 -16.85 20.49 10.75
C GLY A 196 -17.75 21.43 9.94
N ALA A 197 -18.29 20.89 8.85
CA ALA A 197 -19.24 21.58 7.98
C ALA A 197 -20.23 20.55 7.39
N ASP A 198 -21.40 21.04 6.99
CA ASP A 198 -22.39 20.20 6.30
C ASP A 198 -21.95 19.89 4.88
N GLY A 199 -21.93 18.61 4.55
CA GLY A 199 -21.68 18.08 3.22
C GLY A 199 -22.89 18.20 2.28
N LEU A 200 -22.73 17.67 1.08
CA LEU A 200 -23.73 17.78 0.02
C LEU A 200 -25.11 17.25 0.44
N LEU A 201 -25.19 16.12 1.15
CA LEU A 201 -26.47 15.53 1.54
C LEU A 201 -27.17 16.30 2.67
N ALA A 202 -26.43 16.94 3.57
CA ALA A 202 -26.99 17.70 4.66
C ALA A 202 -27.38 19.13 4.25
N SER A 203 -26.58 19.76 3.37
CA SER A 203 -26.75 21.16 2.98
C SER A 203 -27.38 21.38 1.62
N GLY A 204 -27.36 20.37 0.73
CA GLY A 204 -27.67 20.54 -0.70
C GLY A 204 -26.62 21.34 -1.48
N ASN A 205 -25.47 21.71 -0.84
CA ASN A 205 -24.46 22.59 -1.42
C ASN A 205 -23.16 21.83 -1.72
N TRP A 206 -22.60 22.07 -2.90
CA TRP A 206 -21.36 21.46 -3.39
C TRP A 206 -20.08 22.09 -2.80
N ALA A 207 -20.18 23.13 -1.97
CA ALA A 207 -19.04 23.90 -1.51
C ALA A 207 -18.01 23.04 -0.75
N LEU A 208 -18.44 22.19 0.19
CA LEU A 208 -17.53 21.31 0.93
C LEU A 208 -16.88 20.29 0.01
N LEU A 209 -17.64 19.67 -0.89
CA LEU A 209 -17.09 18.71 -1.86
C LEU A 209 -16.03 19.36 -2.77
N GLY A 210 -16.24 20.60 -3.18
CA GLY A 210 -15.26 21.39 -3.93
C GLY A 210 -13.97 21.65 -3.14
N LYS A 211 -14.08 21.96 -1.84
CA LYS A 211 -12.93 22.11 -0.94
C LYS A 211 -12.17 20.79 -0.76
N GLN A 212 -12.88 19.69 -0.60
CA GLN A 212 -12.29 18.34 -0.53
C GLN A 212 -11.54 18.00 -1.81
N ALA A 213 -12.14 18.25 -2.98
CA ALA A 213 -11.49 18.02 -4.27
C ALA A 213 -10.20 18.84 -4.42
N LEU A 214 -10.20 20.10 -4.03
CA LEU A 214 -9.00 20.95 -4.04
C LEU A 214 -7.93 20.43 -3.08
N SER A 215 -8.33 20.01 -1.86
CA SER A 215 -7.42 19.41 -0.89
C SER A 215 -6.75 18.14 -1.44
N VAL A 216 -7.54 17.25 -2.02
CA VAL A 216 -7.07 16.02 -2.67
C VAL A 216 -6.05 16.32 -3.77
N LEU A 217 -6.36 17.26 -4.67
CA LEU A 217 -5.47 17.65 -5.77
C LEU A 217 -4.14 18.23 -5.26
N ALA A 218 -4.21 19.14 -4.28
CA ALA A 218 -3.03 19.77 -3.69
C ALA A 218 -2.12 18.73 -3.00
N VAL A 219 -2.71 17.84 -2.22
CA VAL A 219 -1.98 16.77 -1.51
C VAL A 219 -1.38 15.77 -2.49
N ALA A 220 -2.13 15.35 -3.49
CA ALA A 220 -1.63 14.42 -4.52
C ALA A 220 -0.47 15.01 -5.32
N ALA A 221 -0.60 16.26 -5.78
CA ALA A 221 0.44 16.94 -6.53
C ALA A 221 1.74 17.10 -5.70
N PHE A 222 1.62 17.54 -4.46
CA PHE A 222 2.76 17.66 -3.55
C PHE A 222 3.44 16.31 -3.30
N SER A 223 2.65 15.27 -3.00
CA SER A 223 3.17 13.92 -2.73
C SER A 223 3.88 13.34 -3.96
N ALA A 224 3.29 13.49 -5.14
CA ALA A 224 3.90 13.02 -6.37
C ALA A 224 5.23 13.71 -6.66
N LEU A 225 5.25 15.05 -6.60
CA LEU A 225 6.45 15.85 -6.87
C LEU A 225 7.57 15.53 -5.88
N LEU A 226 7.26 15.58 -4.59
CA LEU A 226 8.29 15.36 -3.56
C LEU A 226 8.84 13.94 -3.61
N THR A 227 7.97 12.93 -3.77
CA THR A 227 8.40 11.54 -3.90
C THR A 227 9.29 11.36 -5.12
N PHE A 228 8.94 11.95 -6.26
CA PHE A 228 9.77 11.88 -7.46
C PHE A 228 11.15 12.50 -7.24
N VAL A 229 11.21 13.70 -6.64
CA VAL A 229 12.49 14.38 -6.34
C VAL A 229 13.34 13.53 -5.39
N LEU A 230 12.75 13.03 -4.30
CA LEU A 230 13.47 12.19 -3.34
C LEU A 230 14.00 10.90 -3.98
N LEU A 231 13.22 10.24 -4.84
CA LEU A 231 13.67 9.05 -5.56
C LEU A 231 14.85 9.37 -6.50
N LYS A 232 14.86 10.53 -7.15
CA LYS A 232 16.00 10.94 -7.99
C LYS A 232 17.26 11.20 -7.18
N VAL A 233 17.14 11.78 -5.99
CA VAL A 233 18.26 11.93 -5.06
C VAL A 233 18.77 10.56 -4.60
N VAL A 234 17.90 9.66 -4.15
CA VAL A 234 18.27 8.31 -3.74
C VAL A 234 18.93 7.54 -4.90
N GLN A 235 18.37 7.66 -6.10
CA GLN A 235 18.94 7.03 -7.30
C GLN A 235 20.37 7.48 -7.57
N ALA A 236 20.65 8.76 -7.38
CA ALA A 236 21.98 9.34 -7.62
C ALA A 236 23.01 8.93 -6.55
N VAL A 237 22.57 8.69 -5.31
CA VAL A 237 23.46 8.42 -4.17
C VAL A 237 23.72 6.92 -3.97
N VAL A 238 22.66 6.10 -3.97
CA VAL A 238 22.75 4.67 -3.60
C VAL A 238 22.11 3.73 -4.62
N GLY A 239 21.47 4.27 -5.65
CA GLY A 239 20.65 3.47 -6.58
C GLY A 239 19.27 3.12 -6.03
N LEU A 240 18.41 2.55 -6.88
CA LEU A 240 17.03 2.20 -6.50
C LEU A 240 16.75 0.70 -6.55
N ARG A 241 17.65 -0.09 -7.12
CA ARG A 241 17.43 -1.55 -7.29
C ARG A 241 18.67 -2.31 -6.90
N VAL A 242 18.45 -3.45 -6.30
CA VAL A 242 19.48 -4.49 -6.11
C VAL A 242 19.82 -5.15 -7.44
N ASP A 243 20.91 -5.91 -7.48
CA ASP A 243 21.23 -6.73 -8.65
C ASP A 243 20.17 -7.79 -8.95
N ALA A 244 20.28 -8.44 -10.10
CA ALA A 244 19.28 -9.39 -10.55
C ALA A 244 19.27 -10.67 -9.73
N GLU A 245 20.42 -11.08 -9.20
CA GLU A 245 20.56 -12.28 -8.40
C GLU A 245 19.89 -12.10 -7.03
N ALA A 246 20.18 -11.01 -6.34
CA ALA A 246 19.54 -10.67 -5.06
C ALA A 246 18.02 -10.48 -5.20
N GLU A 247 17.55 -9.89 -6.32
CA GLU A 247 16.12 -9.75 -6.58
C GLU A 247 15.43 -11.11 -6.78
N PHE A 248 16.13 -12.07 -7.39
CA PHE A 248 15.59 -13.41 -7.67
C PHE A 248 15.64 -14.33 -6.43
N GLU A 249 16.76 -14.35 -5.70
CA GLU A 249 16.96 -15.22 -4.52
C GLU A 249 16.25 -14.70 -3.26
N GLY A 250 15.92 -13.41 -3.22
CA GLY A 250 15.34 -12.70 -2.08
C GLY A 250 16.36 -11.81 -1.36
N LEU A 251 15.86 -10.77 -0.74
CA LEU A 251 16.69 -9.74 -0.14
C LEU A 251 17.32 -10.17 1.19
N ASP A 252 16.64 -11.03 1.96
CA ASP A 252 17.09 -11.40 3.30
C ASP A 252 18.50 -11.99 3.32
N PRO A 253 18.85 -12.99 2.50
CA PRO A 253 20.22 -13.53 2.46
C PRO A 253 21.26 -12.51 2.02
N HIS A 254 20.91 -11.64 1.05
CA HIS A 254 21.86 -10.71 0.44
C HIS A 254 22.08 -9.44 1.25
N VAL A 255 21.03 -8.92 1.90
CA VAL A 255 21.08 -7.64 2.62
C VAL A 255 21.30 -7.83 4.12
N HIS A 256 20.71 -8.88 4.71
CA HIS A 256 20.74 -9.12 6.15
C HIS A 256 21.59 -10.34 6.55
N GLY A 257 21.98 -11.21 5.60
CA GLY A 257 22.72 -12.43 5.88
C GLY A 257 21.90 -13.50 6.62
N GLU A 258 20.59 -13.35 6.67
CA GLU A 258 19.66 -14.20 7.41
C GLU A 258 18.52 -14.69 6.50
N ARG A 259 17.81 -15.72 6.96
CA ARG A 259 16.56 -16.15 6.32
C ARG A 259 15.45 -16.13 7.36
N ALA A 260 14.29 -15.57 7.00
CA ALA A 260 13.14 -15.47 7.90
C ALA A 260 12.61 -16.85 8.33
N TYR A 261 12.78 -17.87 7.48
CA TYR A 261 12.31 -19.24 7.77
C TYR A 261 13.40 -20.25 7.48
N HIS A 262 13.71 -21.06 8.48
CA HIS A 262 14.51 -22.29 8.34
C HIS A 262 13.54 -23.48 8.31
N THR A 263 12.86 -23.66 7.19
CA THR A 263 11.99 -24.81 6.99
C THR A 263 12.86 -26.01 6.67
N GLY A 264 13.27 -26.75 7.71
CA GLY A 264 13.87 -28.09 7.56
C GLY A 264 12.90 -29.14 7.02
N MET A 265 11.65 -28.74 6.73
CA MET A 265 10.69 -29.55 6.00
C MET A 265 10.61 -29.06 4.55
N SER A 266 11.09 -29.89 3.65
CA SER A 266 10.69 -29.85 2.25
C SER A 266 9.15 -29.85 2.20
N LEU A 267 8.55 -28.70 1.90
CA LEU A 267 7.12 -28.62 1.62
C LEU A 267 6.87 -29.27 0.26
N GLY A 268 6.44 -30.52 0.31
CA GLY A 268 6.05 -31.29 -0.84
C GLY A 268 6.95 -32.49 -1.04
N GLY A 269 6.36 -33.67 -1.03
CA GLY A 269 6.99 -34.97 -1.24
C GLY A 269 7.57 -35.18 -2.63
N TYR A 270 8.37 -34.24 -3.11
CA TYR A 270 9.32 -34.40 -4.20
C TYR A 270 10.67 -33.99 -3.63
N GLY A 271 11.44 -34.98 -3.25
CA GLY A 271 12.81 -34.86 -2.76
C GLY A 271 13.69 -34.13 -3.75
N MET A 272 13.79 -32.83 -3.60
CA MET A 272 14.93 -32.06 -4.08
C MET A 272 15.64 -31.55 -2.82
N THR A 273 16.53 -32.38 -2.29
CA THR A 273 17.64 -31.84 -1.51
C THR A 273 18.33 -30.79 -2.37
N PRO A 274 18.68 -29.60 -1.84
CA PRO A 274 19.59 -28.72 -2.54
C PRO A 274 20.82 -29.56 -2.88
N ARG A 275 21.06 -29.80 -4.14
CA ARG A 275 22.32 -30.39 -4.59
C ARG A 275 23.39 -29.43 -4.09
N GLU A 276 24.22 -29.86 -3.17
CA GLU A 276 25.42 -29.13 -2.84
C GLU A 276 26.05 -28.67 -4.13
N ALA A 277 26.27 -27.40 -4.30
CA ALA A 277 26.97 -26.88 -5.45
C ALA A 277 28.31 -27.60 -5.50
N PRO A 278 28.68 -28.23 -6.63
CA PRO A 278 29.95 -28.90 -6.71
C PRO A 278 31.05 -27.89 -6.39
N ALA A 279 31.90 -28.23 -5.42
CA ALA A 279 33.07 -27.45 -5.08
C ALA A 279 33.78 -26.97 -6.35
N PRO A 280 34.21 -25.71 -6.43
CA PRO A 280 34.91 -25.21 -7.62
C PRO A 280 36.09 -26.15 -7.90
N LYS A 281 36.08 -26.77 -9.06
CA LYS A 281 37.20 -27.60 -9.52
C LYS A 281 38.44 -26.72 -9.50
N ALA A 282 39.44 -27.13 -8.70
CA ALA A 282 40.76 -26.53 -8.72
C ALA A 282 41.22 -26.44 -10.19
N ARG A 283 41.61 -25.27 -10.63
CA ARG A 283 42.21 -25.05 -11.93
C ARG A 283 43.48 -25.89 -11.97
N GLU A 284 43.45 -27.00 -12.71
CA GLU A 284 44.66 -27.67 -13.10
C GLU A 284 45.48 -26.69 -13.94
N GLU A 285 46.58 -26.20 -13.37
CA GLU A 285 47.60 -25.51 -14.11
C GLU A 285 48.25 -26.52 -15.11
N SER A 286 47.80 -26.44 -16.36
CA SER A 286 48.45 -27.18 -17.43
C SER A 286 49.83 -26.55 -17.68
N GLY A 287 50.84 -27.08 -17.01
CA GLY A 287 52.23 -26.83 -17.32
C GLY A 287 52.58 -27.25 -18.73
N LYS A 288 52.53 -26.34 -19.70
CA LYS A 288 53.16 -26.54 -20.98
C LYS A 288 54.65 -26.39 -20.80
N LYS A 289 55.40 -27.53 -20.66
CA LYS A 289 56.82 -27.60 -20.92
C LYS A 289 57.06 -27.27 -22.38
N ALA A 290 57.71 -26.20 -22.68
CA ALA A 290 58.25 -25.86 -23.98
C ALA A 290 59.44 -26.83 -24.27
N THR A 291 59.26 -27.79 -25.15
CA THR A 291 60.35 -28.57 -25.76
C THR A 291 60.90 -27.76 -26.94
N LEU A 292 62.13 -27.25 -26.78
CA LEU A 292 62.97 -26.73 -27.87
C LEU A 292 63.24 -27.88 -28.86
N GLY A 293 62.60 -27.84 -30.01
CA GLY A 293 62.92 -28.70 -31.13
C GLY A 293 64.10 -28.19 -31.91
N ALA A 294 65.17 -28.97 -31.94
CA ALA A 294 66.32 -28.73 -32.82
C ALA A 294 65.90 -28.95 -34.28
N GLY A 295 66.21 -27.99 -35.15
CA GLY A 295 65.99 -28.07 -36.57
C GLY A 295 66.93 -29.03 -37.25
N PRO A 296 66.56 -29.58 -38.40
CA PRO A 296 67.42 -30.54 -39.15
C PRO A 296 68.48 -29.78 -39.94
N VAL A 297 69.71 -30.38 -39.87
CA VAL A 297 70.86 -30.00 -40.70
C VAL A 297 70.60 -30.53 -42.12
N MET A 298 70.69 -29.65 -43.10
CA MET A 298 70.71 -30.04 -44.52
C MET A 298 72.15 -30.37 -44.92
N GLU A 299 72.41 -31.62 -45.36
CA GLU A 299 73.56 -31.96 -46.14
C GLU A 299 73.09 -32.19 -47.59
N GLY A 300 73.93 -31.72 -48.56
CA GLY A 300 73.93 -32.06 -49.96
C GLY A 300 73.62 -30.94 -50.90
#